data_666fb3ac889a3f4f05890edc32a5b1d5
#
_entry.id   666fb3ac889a3f4f05890edc32a5b1d5
#
_cell.length_a   1.000
_cell.length_b   1.000
_cell.length_c   1.000
_cell.angle_alpha   90.00
_cell.angle_beta   90.00
_cell.angle_gamma   90.00
#
_symmetry.space_group_name_H-M   'P 1'
#
loop_
_entity.id
_entity.type
_entity.pdbx_description
1 polymer ?
#
loop_
_entity_poly.entity_id
_entity_poly.type
_entity_poly.pdbx_seq_one_letter_code
_entity_poly.pdbx_strand_id
1 'polypeptide(L)'
;MKTSKLILSLGLTLVLCALPSCKGKDHLHLPSTPETISSEVKIVNGVLISYGSGATPTDGIVRLDKEQVHTIGAGAFAGNTHLKEIHAPGVTKIDAGAFKGCSSLMKVDFGAGQHPPFAINEQDKSTYTAEDAFWGTPEDKVLTFNPKANPNYLVYLEYIARHHFAKLDGIEIPTALPSAYAVKDGVLTRIKDNNALSGRGRNGVLILPSNIKKIGEGVFGDKFQNFKAIYGEGVETIEDNAFVACYSLQFVHFPQLKSIGEQVFSFNGRLEALNFPHLETIADLAFNSYGAVNPIRISYLSLPQVKKIGKGVLEGKYEVQSTVLLGSQPQVDFTPYKDDMPQDGSVTFHGMISPILYVTPSDKASYTLTDGKWYGFSIKEIK
;
A
#
# COMPACT_ATOMS: atom_id res chain seq x y z
N MET A 1 9.46 43.51 43.57
CA MET A 1 10.65 43.35 42.69
C MET A 1 10.26 42.45 41.55
N LYS A 2 10.10 43.01 40.34
CA LYS A 2 9.74 42.33 39.12
C LYS A 2 11.02 41.94 38.39
N THR A 3 11.22 40.68 38.07
CA THR A 3 12.27 40.21 37.17
C THR A 3 11.65 39.73 35.86
N SER A 4 11.81 40.56 34.86
CA SER A 4 11.47 40.26 33.44
C SER A 4 12.45 39.23 32.89
N LYS A 5 11.95 38.16 32.32
CA LYS A 5 12.75 37.25 31.47
C LYS A 5 12.74 37.73 30.04
N LEU A 6 13.91 38.08 29.56
CA LEU A 6 14.23 38.46 28.20
C LEU A 6 14.27 37.15 27.35
N ILE A 7 13.43 37.07 26.33
CA ILE A 7 13.51 36.01 25.33
C ILE A 7 14.42 36.55 24.20
N LEU A 8 15.59 35.94 24.09
CA LEU A 8 16.53 36.24 23.01
C LEU A 8 16.13 35.39 21.79
N SER A 9 15.62 36.02 20.74
CA SER A 9 15.47 35.39 19.42
C SER A 9 16.83 35.39 18.72
N LEU A 10 17.50 34.27 18.66
CA LEU A 10 18.66 34.08 17.77
C LEU A 10 18.19 33.89 16.34
N GLY A 11 18.28 34.95 15.55
CA GLY A 11 18.23 34.85 14.09
C GLY A 11 19.52 34.22 13.59
N LEU A 12 19.43 33.02 13.02
CA LEU A 12 20.56 32.38 12.37
C LEU A 12 20.67 32.90 10.93
N THR A 13 21.63 33.78 10.70
CA THR A 13 21.99 34.27 9.37
C THR A 13 22.81 33.17 8.68
N LEU A 14 22.26 32.57 7.62
CA LEU A 14 22.99 31.62 6.78
C LEU A 14 23.97 32.38 5.88
N VAL A 15 25.26 32.20 6.13
CA VAL A 15 26.35 32.69 5.26
C VAL A 15 26.48 31.72 4.08
N LEU A 16 26.15 32.19 2.87
CA LEU A 16 26.43 31.48 1.63
C LEU A 16 27.93 31.56 1.32
N CYS A 17 28.67 30.46 1.47
CA CYS A 17 29.98 30.33 0.84
C CYS A 17 29.82 29.87 -0.60
N ALA A 18 30.18 30.70 -1.55
CA ALA A 18 30.30 30.37 -2.96
C ALA A 18 31.49 29.39 -3.17
N LEU A 19 31.25 28.22 -3.71
CA LEU A 19 32.27 27.30 -4.22
C LEU A 19 32.16 27.14 -5.73
N PRO A 20 33.28 26.89 -6.43
CA PRO A 20 33.31 26.89 -7.88
C PRO A 20 32.78 25.60 -8.52
N SER A 21 32.13 25.80 -9.59
CA SER A 21 31.74 24.92 -10.70
C SER A 21 32.31 23.48 -10.70
N CYS A 22 31.45 22.48 -10.51
CA CYS A 22 31.61 21.14 -11.03
C CYS A 22 30.43 20.78 -11.94
N LYS A 23 30.73 20.41 -13.17
CA LYS A 23 29.77 19.99 -14.19
C LYS A 23 29.27 18.57 -13.89
N GLY A 24 28.07 18.44 -13.44
CA GLY A 24 27.30 17.19 -13.36
C GLY A 24 25.81 17.54 -13.41
N LYS A 25 25.08 16.89 -14.32
CA LYS A 25 23.67 17.20 -14.62
C LYS A 25 22.69 16.55 -13.60
N ASP A 26 22.78 16.94 -12.34
CA ASP A 26 21.75 16.64 -11.36
C ASP A 26 21.57 17.88 -10.50
N HIS A 27 20.83 18.86 -11.04
CA HIS A 27 20.61 20.11 -10.35
C HIS A 27 19.29 20.09 -9.58
N LEU A 28 19.44 20.29 -8.25
CA LEU A 28 18.41 20.95 -7.46
C LEU A 28 17.87 22.14 -8.24
N HIS A 29 16.59 22.17 -8.52
CA HIS A 29 15.93 23.39 -8.89
C HIS A 29 15.53 24.15 -7.63
N LEU A 30 16.52 24.71 -6.93
CA LEU A 30 16.28 25.91 -6.13
C LEU A 30 16.19 27.06 -7.12
N PRO A 31 15.21 27.97 -7.00
CA PRO A 31 15.13 29.14 -7.87
C PRO A 31 16.42 29.92 -7.77
N SER A 32 17.00 30.34 -8.93
CA SER A 32 18.30 30.96 -9.09
C SER A 32 18.34 32.45 -8.71
N THR A 33 17.46 32.89 -7.83
CA THR A 33 17.48 34.25 -7.24
C THR A 33 17.38 34.16 -5.72
N PRO A 34 18.08 34.98 -4.94
CA PRO A 34 17.93 35.03 -3.49
C PRO A 34 16.65 35.80 -3.13
N GLU A 35 15.52 35.32 -3.59
CA GLU A 35 14.22 35.84 -3.21
C GLU A 35 13.54 34.85 -2.28
N THR A 36 13.51 35.22 -1.01
CA THR A 36 12.63 34.72 0.02
C THR A 36 12.57 33.18 0.09
N ILE A 37 13.40 32.59 0.96
CA ILE A 37 13.10 31.27 1.54
C ILE A 37 11.68 31.43 2.07
N SER A 38 10.72 30.86 1.33
CA SER A 38 9.34 30.99 1.72
C SER A 38 9.23 30.37 3.11
N SER A 39 8.46 31.00 4.00
CA SER A 39 8.19 30.53 5.37
C SER A 39 7.59 29.13 5.41
N GLU A 40 7.39 28.49 4.27
CA GLU A 40 6.74 27.23 4.03
C GLU A 40 7.68 26.00 4.03
N VAL A 41 9.00 26.19 3.80
CA VAL A 41 9.97 25.08 3.87
C VAL A 41 10.86 25.26 5.09
N LYS A 42 10.82 24.29 6.00
CA LYS A 42 11.61 24.31 7.22
C LYS A 42 12.35 23.00 7.42
N ILE A 43 13.68 23.06 7.46
CA ILE A 43 14.56 21.93 7.77
C ILE A 43 15.35 22.26 9.04
N VAL A 44 15.37 21.32 10.00
CA VAL A 44 16.12 21.46 11.25
C VAL A 44 16.87 20.17 11.54
N ASN A 45 18.19 20.24 11.64
CA ASN A 45 19.04 19.08 11.95
C ASN A 45 18.77 17.84 11.05
N GLY A 46 18.62 18.06 9.76
CA GLY A 46 18.34 16.97 8.81
C GLY A 46 16.88 16.48 8.78
N VAL A 47 16.00 17.11 9.55
CA VAL A 47 14.56 16.79 9.57
C VAL A 47 13.79 17.86 8.80
N LEU A 48 13.08 17.48 7.77
CA LEU A 48 12.11 18.33 7.10
C LEU A 48 10.86 18.46 8.00
N ILE A 49 10.67 19.63 8.56
CA ILE A 49 9.56 19.92 9.50
C ILE A 49 8.30 20.32 8.75
N SER A 50 8.43 21.10 7.68
CA SER A 50 7.30 21.54 6.85
C SER A 50 7.72 21.81 5.41
N TYR A 51 6.81 21.52 4.49
CA TYR A 51 6.91 21.84 3.07
C TYR A 51 5.52 22.23 2.55
N GLY A 52 5.21 23.51 2.57
CA GLY A 52 3.90 24.03 2.20
C GLY A 52 3.60 23.90 0.70
N SER A 53 2.32 23.93 0.37
CA SER A 53 1.85 23.84 -1.02
C SER A 53 2.37 24.96 -1.91
N GLY A 54 2.56 26.16 -1.37
CA GLY A 54 3.12 27.32 -2.11
C GLY A 54 4.60 27.18 -2.45
N ALA A 55 5.34 26.32 -1.72
CA ALA A 55 6.74 25.98 -2.03
C ALA A 55 6.87 24.88 -3.09
N THR A 56 5.78 24.16 -3.40
CA THR A 56 5.81 23.08 -4.38
C THR A 56 5.97 23.68 -5.78
N PRO A 57 6.95 23.19 -6.57
CA PRO A 57 7.14 23.63 -7.96
C PRO A 57 5.87 23.46 -8.79
N THR A 58 5.69 24.26 -9.84
CA THR A 58 4.48 24.26 -10.68
C THR A 58 4.25 22.93 -11.39
N ASP A 59 5.30 22.14 -11.65
CA ASP A 59 5.20 20.78 -12.18
C ASP A 59 4.74 19.75 -11.13
N GLY A 60 4.76 20.12 -9.85
CA GLY A 60 4.40 19.28 -8.72
C GLY A 60 5.50 18.30 -8.28
N ILE A 61 6.74 18.49 -8.75
CA ILE A 61 7.85 17.58 -8.49
C ILE A 61 8.80 18.17 -7.46
N VAL A 62 8.89 17.56 -6.28
CA VAL A 62 9.80 17.97 -5.22
C VAL A 62 11.04 17.06 -5.20
N ARG A 63 12.24 17.69 -5.14
CA ARG A 63 13.50 16.97 -5.00
C ARG A 63 14.19 17.42 -3.74
N LEU A 64 14.34 16.50 -2.78
CA LEU A 64 15.03 16.77 -1.51
C LEU A 64 16.53 16.50 -1.67
N ASP A 65 17.34 17.39 -1.12
CA ASP A 65 18.78 17.23 -1.10
C ASP A 65 19.16 16.11 -0.12
N LYS A 66 19.89 15.11 -0.62
CA LYS A 66 20.29 13.93 0.13
C LYS A 66 21.23 14.20 1.31
N GLU A 67 21.98 15.32 1.25
CA GLU A 67 22.90 15.73 2.32
C GLU A 67 22.20 16.58 3.38
N GLN A 68 21.04 17.16 3.05
CA GLN A 68 20.31 18.07 3.93
C GLN A 68 19.11 17.42 4.62
N VAL A 69 18.47 16.42 3.99
CA VAL A 69 17.25 15.81 4.50
C VAL A 69 17.41 14.30 4.66
N HIS A 70 17.36 13.86 5.92
CA HIS A 70 17.44 12.45 6.29
C HIS A 70 16.14 11.93 6.91
N THR A 71 15.29 12.82 7.36
CA THR A 71 13.96 12.49 7.93
C THR A 71 12.90 13.41 7.35
N ILE A 72 11.78 12.85 6.93
CA ILE A 72 10.55 13.61 6.65
C ILE A 72 9.72 13.58 7.93
N GLY A 73 9.59 14.74 8.59
CA GLY A 73 8.92 14.87 9.87
C GLY A 73 7.40 14.71 9.80
N ALA A 74 6.78 14.55 10.97
CA ALA A 74 5.34 14.38 11.08
C ALA A 74 4.57 15.52 10.40
N GLY A 75 3.68 15.16 9.48
CA GLY A 75 2.86 16.10 8.74
C GLY A 75 3.61 17.05 7.80
N ALA A 76 4.89 16.81 7.50
CA ALA A 76 5.74 17.76 6.75
C ALA A 76 5.15 18.20 5.40
N PHE A 77 4.45 17.33 4.69
CA PHE A 77 3.72 17.61 3.45
C PHE A 77 2.19 17.54 3.62
N ALA A 78 1.68 17.41 4.85
CA ALA A 78 0.26 17.15 5.05
C ALA A 78 -0.63 18.19 4.33
N GLY A 79 -1.62 17.69 3.56
CA GLY A 79 -2.55 18.50 2.78
C GLY A 79 -1.94 19.19 1.54
N ASN A 80 -0.73 18.84 1.14
CA ASN A 80 -0.10 19.41 -0.06
C ASN A 80 -0.69 18.75 -1.33
N THR A 81 -1.78 19.32 -1.84
CA THR A 81 -2.49 18.83 -3.03
C THR A 81 -1.79 19.12 -4.36
N HIS A 82 -0.71 19.93 -4.36
CA HIS A 82 0.10 20.22 -5.54
C HIS A 82 1.24 19.21 -5.74
N LEU A 83 1.63 18.48 -4.68
CA LEU A 83 2.69 17.47 -4.74
C LEU A 83 2.24 16.25 -5.55
N LYS A 84 2.90 16.01 -6.68
CA LYS A 84 2.64 14.86 -7.58
C LYS A 84 3.74 13.80 -7.51
N GLU A 85 4.97 14.23 -7.36
CA GLU A 85 6.14 13.35 -7.31
C GLU A 85 7.15 13.87 -6.28
N ILE A 86 7.77 12.96 -5.52
CA ILE A 86 8.85 13.27 -4.61
C ILE A 86 10.07 12.39 -4.86
N HIS A 87 11.24 13.01 -4.94
CA HIS A 87 12.55 12.37 -4.92
C HIS A 87 13.25 12.68 -3.61
N ALA A 88 13.52 11.68 -2.80
CA ALA A 88 14.06 11.81 -1.46
C ALA A 88 15.20 10.80 -1.18
N PRO A 89 16.30 10.83 -1.95
CA PRO A 89 17.33 9.77 -1.94
C PRO A 89 18.14 9.67 -0.64
N GLY A 90 18.13 10.72 0.19
CA GLY A 90 18.82 10.74 1.50
C GLY A 90 17.93 10.34 2.67
N VAL A 91 16.64 10.15 2.45
CA VAL A 91 15.68 9.90 3.52
C VAL A 91 15.77 8.46 4.01
N THR A 92 15.97 8.31 5.32
CA THR A 92 16.05 7.02 6.02
C THR A 92 14.89 6.85 7.01
N LYS A 93 14.13 7.92 7.26
CA LYS A 93 12.98 7.89 8.18
C LYS A 93 11.86 8.80 7.69
N ILE A 94 10.62 8.33 7.85
CA ILE A 94 9.40 9.10 7.60
C ILE A 94 8.54 9.01 8.87
N ASP A 95 8.07 10.14 9.37
CA ASP A 95 7.23 10.19 10.56
C ASP A 95 5.72 10.12 10.17
N ALA A 96 4.87 9.92 11.18
CA ALA A 96 3.43 9.76 11.04
C ALA A 96 2.79 10.92 10.24
N GLY A 97 1.88 10.57 9.33
CA GLY A 97 1.13 11.55 8.54
C GLY A 97 1.96 12.45 7.63
N ALA A 98 3.24 12.13 7.37
CA ALA A 98 4.16 12.98 6.61
C ALA A 98 3.59 13.48 5.27
N PHE A 99 2.85 12.64 4.56
CA PHE A 99 2.17 12.93 3.28
C PHE A 99 0.65 12.89 3.41
N LYS A 100 0.11 12.94 4.62
CA LYS A 100 -1.33 12.84 4.86
C LYS A 100 -2.12 13.84 4.01
N GLY A 101 -3.08 13.33 3.20
CA GLY A 101 -3.94 14.16 2.36
C GLY A 101 -3.23 14.80 1.15
N CYS A 102 -2.05 14.32 0.75
CA CYS A 102 -1.42 14.67 -0.52
C CYS A 102 -2.17 13.98 -1.67
N SER A 103 -3.35 14.47 -2.00
CA SER A 103 -4.31 13.82 -2.91
C SER A 103 -3.86 13.73 -4.38
N SER A 104 -2.76 14.39 -4.73
CA SER A 104 -2.17 14.32 -6.08
C SER A 104 -0.86 13.53 -6.15
N LEU A 105 -0.38 12.94 -5.03
CA LEU A 105 0.90 12.23 -4.96
C LEU A 105 0.84 10.90 -5.67
N MET A 106 1.42 10.81 -6.85
CA MET A 106 1.40 9.63 -7.71
C MET A 106 2.73 8.87 -7.74
N LYS A 107 3.84 9.51 -7.35
CA LYS A 107 5.14 8.85 -7.40
C LYS A 107 6.04 9.24 -6.24
N VAL A 108 6.67 8.22 -5.65
CA VAL A 108 7.64 8.36 -4.56
C VAL A 108 8.91 7.62 -4.93
N ASP A 109 10.05 8.31 -4.85
CA ASP A 109 11.38 7.76 -5.14
C ASP A 109 12.33 8.06 -3.98
N PHE A 110 12.74 7.02 -3.26
CA PHE A 110 13.74 7.12 -2.19
C PHE A 110 15.17 6.85 -2.68
N GLY A 111 15.36 6.77 -4.00
CA GLY A 111 16.69 6.53 -4.59
C GLY A 111 17.20 5.10 -4.36
N ALA A 112 18.53 4.96 -4.41
CA ALA A 112 19.22 3.68 -4.33
C ALA A 112 19.50 3.22 -2.87
N GLY A 113 18.70 3.63 -1.90
CA GLY A 113 18.86 3.24 -0.50
C GLY A 113 18.75 1.73 -0.26
N GLN A 114 19.29 1.27 0.87
CA GLN A 114 19.24 -0.17 1.22
C GLN A 114 17.82 -0.65 1.54
N HIS A 115 16.99 0.22 2.09
CA HIS A 115 15.60 -0.05 2.44
C HIS A 115 14.76 1.20 2.22
N PRO A 116 13.50 1.07 1.77
CA PRO A 116 12.60 2.20 1.84
C PRO A 116 12.40 2.59 3.31
N PRO A 117 12.31 3.89 3.62
CA PRO A 117 12.17 4.35 4.99
C PRO A 117 10.81 3.97 5.56
N PHE A 118 10.80 3.13 6.60
CA PHE A 118 9.56 2.76 7.28
C PHE A 118 9.03 3.93 8.10
N ALA A 119 7.76 4.24 7.91
CA ALA A 119 7.04 5.28 8.63
C ALA A 119 6.30 4.75 9.87
N ILE A 120 6.43 3.45 10.17
CA ILE A 120 5.67 2.80 11.22
C ILE A 120 6.62 2.46 12.37
N ASN A 121 6.15 2.69 13.59
CA ASN A 121 6.77 2.10 14.76
C ASN A 121 6.81 0.58 14.58
N GLU A 122 8.01 0.00 14.45
CA GLU A 122 8.21 -1.44 14.19
C GLU A 122 7.53 -2.35 15.23
N GLN A 123 7.12 -1.78 16.37
CA GLN A 123 6.46 -2.50 17.45
C GLN A 123 4.96 -2.70 17.24
N ASP A 124 4.31 -1.90 16.39
CA ASP A 124 2.88 -2.05 16.07
C ASP A 124 2.65 -2.23 14.56
N LYS A 125 2.99 -3.42 14.08
CA LYS A 125 2.81 -3.81 12.68
C LYS A 125 1.35 -4.09 12.30
N SER A 126 0.41 -3.94 13.23
CA SER A 126 -0.93 -4.51 13.08
C SER A 126 -1.99 -3.52 12.61
N THR A 127 -1.74 -2.21 12.63
CA THR A 127 -2.78 -1.24 12.33
C THR A 127 -2.32 -0.16 11.35
N TYR A 128 -2.87 -0.21 10.15
CA TYR A 128 -2.94 0.96 9.29
C TYR A 128 -3.96 1.92 9.89
N THR A 129 -3.51 3.08 10.27
CA THR A 129 -4.34 4.11 10.91
C THR A 129 -4.27 5.42 10.12
N ALA A 130 -5.15 6.36 10.44
CA ALA A 130 -5.11 7.73 9.92
C ALA A 130 -3.80 8.49 10.27
N GLU A 131 -2.85 7.83 10.92
CA GLU A 131 -1.50 8.32 11.22
C GLU A 131 -0.44 7.76 10.26
N ASP A 132 -0.81 6.85 9.34
CA ASP A 132 0.11 6.40 8.30
C ASP A 132 0.66 7.59 7.52
N ALA A 133 1.92 7.49 7.13
CA ALA A 133 2.61 8.55 6.41
C ALA A 133 1.92 8.94 5.10
N PHE A 134 1.26 7.99 4.44
CA PHE A 134 0.60 8.15 3.14
C PHE A 134 -0.92 8.12 3.22
N TRP A 135 -1.51 8.34 4.39
CA TRP A 135 -2.95 8.37 4.56
C TRP A 135 -3.63 9.42 3.67
N GLY A 136 -4.66 9.01 2.92
CA GLY A 136 -5.40 9.92 2.02
C GLY A 136 -4.61 10.36 0.78
N THR A 137 -3.54 9.63 0.43
CA THR A 137 -2.89 9.73 -0.90
C THR A 137 -3.58 8.78 -1.89
N PRO A 138 -3.39 8.95 -3.21
CA PRO A 138 -3.97 8.05 -4.22
C PRO A 138 -3.60 6.58 -4.01
N GLU A 139 -4.53 5.68 -4.25
CA GLU A 139 -4.34 4.23 -4.10
C GLU A 139 -3.55 3.61 -5.27
N ASP A 140 -3.42 4.32 -6.39
CA ASP A 140 -2.69 3.92 -7.59
C ASP A 140 -1.27 4.50 -7.68
N LYS A 141 -0.79 5.11 -6.59
CA LYS A 141 0.57 5.67 -6.52
C LYS A 141 1.66 4.61 -6.69
N VAL A 142 2.81 5.04 -7.18
CA VAL A 142 3.95 4.20 -7.54
C VAL A 142 5.15 4.47 -6.64
N LEU A 143 5.79 3.41 -6.14
CA LEU A 143 7.10 3.47 -5.49
C LEU A 143 8.19 3.12 -6.51
N THR A 144 9.18 3.98 -6.68
CA THR A 144 10.37 3.66 -7.49
C THR A 144 11.40 2.89 -6.68
N PHE A 145 11.91 1.80 -7.24
CA PHE A 145 12.84 0.87 -6.64
C PHE A 145 14.09 0.68 -7.49
N ASN A 146 15.24 0.56 -6.86
CA ASN A 146 16.49 0.23 -7.56
C ASN A 146 16.95 -1.20 -7.18
N PRO A 147 16.66 -2.23 -8.01
CA PRO A 147 16.97 -3.63 -7.70
C PRO A 147 18.47 -3.92 -7.64
N LYS A 148 19.31 -3.11 -8.31
CA LYS A 148 20.77 -3.27 -8.28
C LYS A 148 21.36 -2.88 -6.93
N ALA A 149 20.76 -1.88 -6.27
CA ALA A 149 21.19 -1.44 -4.96
C ALA A 149 20.71 -2.37 -3.84
N ASN A 150 19.51 -2.91 -3.97
CA ASN A 150 18.95 -3.85 -3.00
C ASN A 150 18.04 -4.89 -3.68
N PRO A 151 18.53 -6.14 -3.86
CA PRO A 151 17.76 -7.21 -4.49
C PRO A 151 16.71 -7.86 -3.58
N ASN A 152 16.50 -7.34 -2.35
CA ASN A 152 15.52 -7.90 -1.42
C ASN A 152 14.08 -7.44 -1.77
N TYR A 153 13.51 -8.05 -2.80
CA TYR A 153 12.16 -7.75 -3.27
C TYR A 153 11.07 -7.87 -2.21
N LEU A 154 11.23 -8.78 -1.24
CA LEU A 154 10.23 -8.99 -0.19
C LEU A 154 10.01 -7.73 0.65
N VAL A 155 11.10 -7.02 1.01
CA VAL A 155 11.01 -5.76 1.79
C VAL A 155 10.23 -4.69 1.04
N TYR A 156 10.45 -4.57 -0.28
CA TYR A 156 9.72 -3.60 -1.10
C TYR A 156 8.26 -3.99 -1.31
N LEU A 157 7.97 -5.29 -1.48
CA LEU A 157 6.58 -5.76 -1.58
C LEU A 157 5.84 -5.59 -0.26
N GLU A 158 6.50 -5.81 0.86
CA GLU A 158 5.95 -5.47 2.18
C GLU A 158 5.67 -3.98 2.29
N TYR A 159 6.61 -3.13 1.88
CA TYR A 159 6.46 -1.68 1.96
C TYR A 159 5.27 -1.18 1.14
N ILE A 160 5.17 -1.59 -0.14
CA ILE A 160 4.06 -1.16 -0.99
C ILE A 160 2.71 -1.69 -0.48
N ALA A 161 2.66 -2.87 0.14
CA ALA A 161 1.45 -3.39 0.76
C ALA A 161 1.03 -2.53 1.96
N ARG A 162 1.96 -2.25 2.87
CA ARG A 162 1.67 -1.53 4.12
C ARG A 162 1.34 -0.05 3.91
N HIS A 163 1.87 0.57 2.87
CA HIS A 163 1.68 2.00 2.56
C HIS A 163 0.84 2.23 1.30
N HIS A 164 0.15 1.19 0.82
CA HIS A 164 -0.87 1.25 -0.24
C HIS A 164 -0.35 1.79 -1.57
N PHE A 165 0.85 1.42 -1.96
CA PHE A 165 1.31 1.64 -3.32
C PHE A 165 0.75 0.56 -4.24
N ALA A 166 0.19 0.95 -5.37
CA ALA A 166 -0.32 0.00 -6.36
C ALA A 166 0.80 -0.69 -7.12
N LYS A 167 1.92 0.01 -7.37
CA LYS A 167 2.97 -0.47 -8.26
C LYS A 167 4.35 -0.21 -7.70
N LEU A 168 5.27 -1.13 -8.01
CA LEU A 168 6.70 -1.02 -7.79
C LEU A 168 7.39 -0.79 -9.14
N ASP A 169 7.84 0.43 -9.39
CA ASP A 169 8.61 0.79 -10.58
C ASP A 169 10.08 0.41 -10.44
N GLY A 170 10.70 -0.10 -11.49
CA GLY A 170 12.09 -0.60 -11.49
C GLY A 170 12.23 -2.07 -11.06
N ILE A 171 11.13 -2.78 -10.78
CA ILE A 171 11.17 -4.23 -10.57
C ILE A 171 11.56 -4.96 -11.87
N GLU A 172 12.47 -5.92 -11.77
CA GLU A 172 12.87 -6.72 -12.92
C GLU A 172 11.80 -7.76 -13.26
N ILE A 173 10.95 -7.46 -14.24
CA ILE A 173 9.91 -8.37 -14.72
C ILE A 173 10.55 -9.41 -15.64
N PRO A 174 10.43 -10.72 -15.35
CA PRO A 174 10.93 -11.75 -16.24
C PRO A 174 10.13 -11.77 -17.55
N THR A 175 10.78 -12.09 -18.67
CA THR A 175 10.11 -12.24 -19.97
C THR A 175 9.34 -13.55 -20.08
N ALA A 176 9.72 -14.57 -19.30
CA ALA A 176 9.05 -15.87 -19.23
C ALA A 176 9.24 -16.50 -17.85
N LEU A 177 8.32 -17.37 -17.49
CA LEU A 177 8.47 -18.25 -16.31
C LEU A 177 9.36 -19.46 -16.66
N PRO A 178 10.06 -20.04 -15.66
CA PRO A 178 10.75 -21.31 -15.82
C PRO A 178 9.84 -22.43 -16.34
N SER A 179 10.40 -23.45 -16.98
CA SER A 179 9.66 -24.59 -17.57
C SER A 179 8.80 -25.40 -16.57
N ALA A 180 9.06 -25.21 -15.28
CA ALA A 180 8.21 -25.76 -14.20
C ALA A 180 6.79 -25.18 -14.20
N TYR A 181 6.58 -24.02 -14.83
CA TYR A 181 5.27 -23.37 -14.95
C TYR A 181 4.66 -23.65 -16.33
N ALA A 182 3.40 -23.99 -16.36
CA ALA A 182 2.65 -24.11 -17.61
C ALA A 182 1.83 -22.84 -17.84
N VAL A 183 2.13 -22.18 -18.97
CA VAL A 183 1.42 -20.98 -19.41
C VAL A 183 0.81 -21.26 -20.79
N LYS A 184 -0.47 -20.94 -20.97
CA LYS A 184 -1.18 -21.04 -22.25
C LYS A 184 -2.01 -19.78 -22.43
N ASP A 185 -1.83 -19.10 -23.55
CA ASP A 185 -2.61 -17.91 -23.97
C ASP A 185 -2.69 -16.82 -22.87
N GLY A 186 -1.56 -16.55 -22.19
CA GLY A 186 -1.51 -15.59 -21.09
C GLY A 186 -2.11 -16.09 -19.75
N VAL A 187 -2.53 -17.35 -19.69
CA VAL A 187 -3.06 -17.98 -18.48
C VAL A 187 -1.97 -18.85 -17.83
N LEU A 188 -1.65 -18.60 -16.57
CA LEU A 188 -0.86 -19.52 -15.76
C LEU A 188 -1.77 -20.67 -15.33
N THR A 189 -1.61 -21.85 -15.93
CA THR A 189 -2.54 -22.97 -15.76
C THR A 189 -2.08 -24.01 -14.75
N ARG A 190 -0.77 -24.13 -14.51
CA ARG A 190 -0.23 -25.16 -13.64
C ARG A 190 1.21 -24.89 -13.23
N ILE A 191 1.58 -25.37 -12.03
CA ILE A 191 2.97 -25.52 -11.60
C ILE A 191 3.29 -27.01 -11.56
N LYS A 192 4.29 -27.42 -12.35
CA LYS A 192 4.66 -28.83 -12.56
C LYS A 192 5.60 -29.36 -11.48
N ASP A 193 6.38 -28.47 -10.85
CA ASP A 193 7.37 -28.80 -9.84
C ASP A 193 7.10 -28.02 -8.55
N ASN A 194 6.80 -28.72 -7.47
CA ASN A 194 6.53 -28.13 -6.16
C ASN A 194 7.74 -27.35 -5.59
N ASN A 195 8.95 -27.65 -6.05
CA ASN A 195 10.15 -26.92 -5.67
C ASN A 195 10.36 -25.62 -6.47
N ALA A 196 9.56 -25.38 -7.49
CA ALA A 196 9.69 -24.19 -8.34
C ALA A 196 9.54 -22.86 -7.55
N LEU A 197 8.79 -22.89 -6.43
CA LEU A 197 8.61 -21.76 -5.53
C LEU A 197 9.55 -21.78 -4.31
N SER A 198 10.29 -22.87 -4.09
CA SER A 198 11.22 -22.99 -2.96
C SER A 198 12.46 -22.13 -3.17
N GLY A 199 12.28 -20.82 -3.06
CA GLY A 199 13.26 -19.84 -2.63
C GLY A 199 14.63 -19.77 -3.29
N ARG A 200 14.83 -20.19 -4.51
CA ARG A 200 16.10 -19.95 -5.20
C ARG A 200 16.16 -18.48 -5.66
N GLY A 201 16.75 -17.65 -4.81
CA GLY A 201 17.25 -16.33 -5.19
C GLY A 201 16.38 -15.11 -4.86
N ARG A 202 15.12 -15.25 -4.40
CA ARG A 202 14.23 -14.10 -4.16
C ARG A 202 13.47 -14.15 -2.83
N ASN A 203 14.00 -14.79 -1.81
CA ASN A 203 13.40 -14.83 -0.45
C ASN A 203 11.91 -15.25 -0.38
N GLY A 204 11.49 -16.18 -1.27
CA GLY A 204 10.10 -16.63 -1.34
C GLY A 204 9.18 -15.69 -2.14
N VAL A 205 9.74 -14.84 -3.01
CA VAL A 205 8.98 -13.93 -3.89
C VAL A 205 8.88 -14.49 -5.30
N LEU A 206 7.67 -14.53 -5.85
CA LEU A 206 7.41 -14.82 -7.25
C LEU A 206 7.04 -13.54 -8.00
N ILE A 207 7.74 -13.27 -9.11
CA ILE A 207 7.42 -12.18 -10.02
C ILE A 207 6.94 -12.80 -11.33
N LEU A 208 5.72 -12.47 -11.74
CA LEU A 208 5.12 -12.97 -12.97
C LEU A 208 5.50 -12.07 -14.16
N PRO A 209 5.73 -12.65 -15.35
CA PRO A 209 5.84 -11.89 -16.59
C PRO A 209 4.59 -11.04 -16.86
N SER A 210 4.74 -9.87 -17.49
CA SER A 210 3.64 -8.93 -17.77
C SER A 210 2.59 -9.50 -18.75
N ASN A 211 2.95 -10.52 -19.52
CA ASN A 211 2.04 -11.20 -20.43
C ASN A 211 1.10 -12.22 -19.73
N ILE A 212 1.31 -12.50 -18.44
CA ILE A 212 0.36 -13.29 -17.66
C ILE A 212 -0.81 -12.38 -17.30
N LYS A 213 -1.96 -12.67 -17.89
CA LYS A 213 -3.22 -11.92 -17.68
C LYS A 213 -4.15 -12.61 -16.70
N LYS A 214 -3.95 -13.91 -16.51
CA LYS A 214 -4.86 -14.72 -15.71
C LYS A 214 -4.10 -15.78 -14.92
N ILE A 215 -4.49 -15.98 -13.67
CA ILE A 215 -4.07 -17.11 -12.85
C ILE A 215 -5.23 -18.11 -12.83
N GLY A 216 -4.97 -19.30 -13.31
CA GLY A 216 -5.98 -20.34 -13.46
C GLY A 216 -6.39 -20.99 -12.14
N GLU A 217 -7.43 -21.79 -12.19
CA GLU A 217 -8.02 -22.50 -11.05
C GLU A 217 -6.98 -23.37 -10.33
N GLY A 218 -6.93 -23.25 -8.99
CA GLY A 218 -6.13 -24.09 -8.10
C GLY A 218 -4.62 -24.05 -8.32
N VAL A 219 -4.07 -23.11 -9.07
CA VAL A 219 -2.65 -23.12 -9.51
C VAL A 219 -1.67 -23.19 -8.35
N PHE A 220 -1.89 -22.45 -7.28
CA PHE A 220 -1.02 -22.37 -6.09
C PHE A 220 -1.59 -23.10 -4.87
N GLY A 221 -2.81 -23.61 -4.94
CA GLY A 221 -3.52 -24.17 -3.79
C GLY A 221 -2.75 -25.25 -3.04
N ASP A 222 -2.79 -25.21 -1.71
CA ASP A 222 -2.27 -26.09 -0.66
C ASP A 222 -0.85 -26.71 -0.81
N LYS A 223 -0.23 -26.58 -1.97
CA LYS A 223 1.02 -27.26 -2.35
C LYS A 223 2.28 -26.45 -2.03
N PHE A 224 2.16 -25.12 -1.83
CA PHE A 224 3.30 -24.21 -1.82
C PHE A 224 3.43 -23.46 -0.49
N GLN A 225 4.03 -24.11 0.50
CA GLN A 225 4.14 -23.58 1.87
C GLN A 225 5.26 -22.56 2.10
N ASN A 226 6.24 -22.45 1.18
CA ASN A 226 7.40 -21.55 1.35
C ASN A 226 7.34 -20.25 0.54
N PHE A 227 6.20 -19.97 -0.01
CA PHE A 227 5.93 -18.85 -0.88
C PHE A 227 5.33 -17.68 -0.07
N LYS A 228 6.03 -16.55 -0.02
CA LYS A 228 5.70 -15.42 0.86
C LYS A 228 5.00 -14.28 0.14
N ALA A 229 5.37 -14.02 -1.12
CA ALA A 229 4.82 -12.89 -1.86
C ALA A 229 4.77 -13.16 -3.36
N ILE A 230 3.81 -12.52 -4.01
CA ILE A 230 3.67 -12.54 -5.48
C ILE A 230 3.45 -11.12 -6.02
N TYR A 231 4.10 -10.84 -7.13
CA TYR A 231 3.91 -9.63 -7.92
C TYR A 231 3.55 -10.00 -9.37
N GLY A 232 2.44 -9.47 -9.87
CA GLY A 232 1.97 -9.73 -11.22
C GLY A 232 1.30 -8.50 -11.81
N GLU A 233 2.10 -7.60 -12.42
CA GLU A 233 1.58 -6.32 -12.93
C GLU A 233 0.59 -6.47 -14.09
N GLY A 234 0.62 -7.61 -14.80
CA GLY A 234 -0.26 -7.88 -15.94
C GLY A 234 -1.56 -8.59 -15.58
N VAL A 235 -1.67 -9.14 -14.34
CA VAL A 235 -2.79 -10.01 -13.96
C VAL A 235 -4.08 -9.23 -13.79
N GLU A 236 -5.11 -9.62 -14.53
CA GLU A 236 -6.44 -9.01 -14.52
C GLU A 236 -7.50 -9.90 -13.87
N THR A 237 -7.28 -11.22 -13.84
CA THR A 237 -8.24 -12.18 -13.29
C THR A 237 -7.51 -13.29 -12.53
N ILE A 238 -8.07 -13.68 -11.39
CA ILE A 238 -7.65 -14.84 -10.62
C ILE A 238 -8.87 -15.76 -10.51
N GLU A 239 -8.72 -17.00 -11.02
CA GLU A 239 -9.79 -18.01 -11.00
C GLU A 239 -9.91 -18.71 -9.66
N ASP A 240 -10.96 -19.52 -9.52
CA ASP A 240 -11.35 -20.19 -8.29
C ASP A 240 -10.21 -20.97 -7.64
N ASN A 241 -10.14 -20.93 -6.32
CA ASN A 241 -9.19 -21.69 -5.51
C ASN A 241 -7.70 -21.44 -5.81
N ALA A 242 -7.35 -20.44 -6.62
CA ALA A 242 -5.99 -20.26 -7.14
C ALA A 242 -4.91 -20.20 -6.06
N PHE A 243 -5.21 -19.63 -4.89
CA PHE A 243 -4.29 -19.51 -3.74
C PHE A 243 -4.88 -20.11 -2.45
N VAL A 244 -5.83 -21.02 -2.53
CA VAL A 244 -6.43 -21.61 -1.33
C VAL A 244 -5.35 -22.28 -0.47
N ALA A 245 -5.39 -22.03 0.85
CA ALA A 245 -4.47 -22.61 1.85
C ALA A 245 -2.97 -22.37 1.59
N CYS A 246 -2.60 -21.27 0.94
CA CYS A 246 -1.19 -20.81 0.84
C CYS A 246 -0.72 -20.21 2.17
N TYR A 247 -0.57 -21.02 3.21
CA TYR A 247 -0.38 -20.59 4.60
C TYR A 247 0.82 -19.69 4.88
N SER A 248 1.80 -19.62 3.97
CA SER A 248 2.96 -18.74 4.09
C SER A 248 2.84 -17.43 3.33
N LEU A 249 1.78 -17.26 2.52
CA LEU A 249 1.56 -16.09 1.70
C LEU A 249 1.19 -14.88 2.57
N GLN A 250 1.98 -13.82 2.46
CA GLN A 250 1.85 -12.58 3.24
C GLN A 250 1.45 -11.40 2.38
N PHE A 251 2.02 -11.30 1.17
CA PHE A 251 1.81 -10.14 0.30
C PHE A 251 1.47 -10.56 -1.12
N VAL A 252 0.43 -9.95 -1.66
CA VAL A 252 0.00 -10.14 -3.05
C VAL A 252 -0.18 -8.78 -3.71
N HIS A 253 0.41 -8.62 -4.91
CA HIS A 253 0.37 -7.37 -5.65
C HIS A 253 -0.03 -7.61 -7.10
N PHE A 254 -1.26 -7.23 -7.40
CA PHE A 254 -1.87 -7.34 -8.73
C PHE A 254 -2.52 -6.00 -9.10
N PRO A 255 -1.72 -5.00 -9.52
CA PRO A 255 -2.20 -3.63 -9.73
C PRO A 255 -3.29 -3.49 -10.81
N GLN A 256 -3.43 -4.47 -11.70
CA GLN A 256 -4.45 -4.46 -12.76
C GLN A 256 -5.60 -5.43 -12.50
N LEU A 257 -5.68 -5.99 -11.30
CA LEU A 257 -6.69 -7.02 -10.97
C LEU A 257 -8.10 -6.43 -11.01
N LYS A 258 -8.99 -7.07 -11.76
CA LYS A 258 -10.39 -6.70 -11.97
C LYS A 258 -11.37 -7.67 -11.32
N SER A 259 -10.99 -8.96 -11.25
CA SER A 259 -11.87 -9.98 -10.69
C SER A 259 -11.12 -11.06 -9.91
N ILE A 260 -11.74 -11.47 -8.81
CA ILE A 260 -11.30 -12.58 -7.95
C ILE A 260 -12.42 -13.62 -7.93
N GLY A 261 -12.06 -14.87 -8.22
CA GLY A 261 -12.95 -16.04 -8.21
C GLY A 261 -13.30 -16.53 -6.81
N GLU A 262 -13.99 -17.66 -6.75
CA GLU A 262 -14.43 -18.28 -5.50
C GLU A 262 -13.24 -18.83 -4.72
N GLN A 263 -13.24 -18.64 -3.39
CA GLN A 263 -12.25 -19.16 -2.44
C GLN A 263 -10.78 -18.86 -2.75
N VAL A 264 -10.49 -17.86 -3.58
CA VAL A 264 -9.12 -17.61 -4.09
C VAL A 264 -8.09 -17.52 -2.97
N PHE A 265 -8.36 -16.74 -1.94
CA PHE A 265 -7.44 -16.55 -0.80
C PHE A 265 -7.97 -17.18 0.49
N SER A 266 -8.87 -18.15 0.41
CA SER A 266 -9.38 -18.85 1.59
C SER A 266 -8.25 -19.52 2.36
N PHE A 267 -8.34 -19.47 3.69
CA PHE A 267 -7.38 -20.05 4.64
C PHE A 267 -5.96 -19.46 4.58
N ASN A 268 -5.80 -18.24 4.07
CA ASN A 268 -4.53 -17.53 4.04
C ASN A 268 -4.36 -16.62 5.26
N GLY A 269 -4.24 -17.18 6.44
CA GLY A 269 -4.19 -16.46 7.72
C GLY A 269 -2.99 -15.51 7.89
N ARG A 270 -2.00 -15.51 6.98
CA ARG A 270 -0.85 -14.61 7.02
C ARG A 270 -0.93 -13.42 6.07
N LEU A 271 -1.97 -13.31 5.28
CA LEU A 271 -2.20 -12.10 4.48
C LEU A 271 -2.40 -10.91 5.41
N GLU A 272 -1.69 -9.82 5.17
CA GLU A 272 -1.64 -8.69 6.09
C GLU A 272 -2.30 -7.42 5.54
N ALA A 273 -1.91 -6.98 4.34
CA ALA A 273 -2.43 -5.78 3.71
C ALA A 273 -2.65 -6.02 2.22
N LEU A 274 -3.80 -5.62 1.73
CA LEU A 274 -4.23 -5.86 0.35
C LEU A 274 -4.68 -4.54 -0.27
N ASN A 275 -4.09 -4.20 -1.41
CA ASN A 275 -4.49 -3.06 -2.22
C ASN A 275 -4.80 -3.53 -3.65
N PHE A 276 -6.06 -3.41 -4.04
CA PHE A 276 -6.56 -3.76 -5.38
C PHE A 276 -7.31 -2.58 -5.99
N PRO A 277 -6.59 -1.56 -6.51
CA PRO A 277 -7.18 -0.29 -6.93
C PRO A 277 -8.19 -0.40 -8.08
N HIS A 278 -8.14 -1.47 -8.86
CA HIS A 278 -9.01 -1.68 -10.03
C HIS A 278 -9.95 -2.88 -9.90
N LEU A 279 -10.02 -3.49 -8.71
CA LEU A 279 -10.87 -4.66 -8.49
C LEU A 279 -12.34 -4.27 -8.52
N GLU A 280 -13.11 -4.91 -9.41
CA GLU A 280 -14.54 -4.65 -9.60
C GLU A 280 -15.43 -5.73 -8.97
N THR A 281 -14.97 -7.00 -8.98
CA THR A 281 -15.79 -8.13 -8.53
C THR A 281 -15.00 -9.10 -7.66
N ILE A 282 -15.63 -9.54 -6.57
CA ILE A 282 -15.11 -10.56 -5.68
C ILE A 282 -16.19 -11.64 -5.55
N ALA A 283 -15.87 -12.88 -5.91
CA ALA A 283 -16.78 -14.00 -5.79
C ALA A 283 -16.85 -14.53 -4.35
N ASP A 284 -17.66 -15.57 -4.14
CA ASP A 284 -17.98 -16.12 -2.83
C ASP A 284 -16.73 -16.62 -2.09
N LEU A 285 -16.69 -16.43 -0.78
CA LEU A 285 -15.68 -16.99 0.13
C LEU A 285 -14.22 -16.57 -0.18
N ALA A 286 -13.98 -15.53 -0.98
CA ALA A 286 -12.67 -15.24 -1.54
C ALA A 286 -11.55 -15.06 -0.49
N PHE A 287 -11.84 -14.52 0.68
CA PHE A 287 -10.91 -14.37 1.81
C PHE A 287 -11.41 -15.10 3.07
N ASN A 288 -12.24 -16.12 2.90
CA ASN A 288 -12.85 -16.83 4.01
C ASN A 288 -11.81 -17.63 4.81
N SER A 289 -11.93 -17.60 6.12
CA SER A 289 -11.13 -18.43 7.04
C SER A 289 -11.97 -19.08 8.12
N TYR A 290 -13.28 -19.24 7.90
CA TYR A 290 -14.16 -19.90 8.86
C TYR A 290 -13.70 -21.34 9.12
N GLY A 291 -13.56 -21.68 10.39
CA GLY A 291 -13.03 -22.99 10.79
C GLY A 291 -11.52 -23.16 10.66
N ALA A 292 -10.78 -22.14 10.21
CA ALA A 292 -9.32 -22.19 10.16
C ALA A 292 -8.71 -22.19 11.56
N VAL A 293 -7.60 -22.93 11.72
CA VAL A 293 -6.80 -22.93 12.96
C VAL A 293 -6.13 -21.57 13.16
N ASN A 294 -5.70 -20.94 12.06
CA ASN A 294 -5.03 -19.65 12.09
C ASN A 294 -6.01 -18.51 11.82
N PRO A 295 -6.05 -17.48 12.66
CA PRO A 295 -6.90 -16.32 12.42
C PRO A 295 -6.41 -15.49 11.22
N ILE A 296 -7.34 -14.70 10.65
CA ILE A 296 -7.04 -13.75 9.58
C ILE A 296 -6.27 -12.56 10.16
N ARG A 297 -5.26 -12.07 9.42
CA ARG A 297 -4.42 -10.94 9.80
C ARG A 297 -4.55 -9.73 8.88
N ILE A 298 -5.54 -9.71 7.99
CA ILE A 298 -5.76 -8.58 7.10
C ILE A 298 -6.11 -7.36 7.96
N SER A 299 -5.14 -6.47 8.15
CA SER A 299 -5.30 -5.22 8.88
C SER A 299 -5.81 -4.10 7.97
N TYR A 300 -5.58 -4.23 6.67
CA TYR A 300 -6.03 -3.27 5.67
C TYR A 300 -6.44 -3.93 4.37
N LEU A 301 -7.55 -3.47 3.82
CA LEU A 301 -8.09 -3.91 2.54
C LEU A 301 -8.60 -2.70 1.76
N SER A 302 -7.95 -2.38 0.63
CA SER A 302 -8.36 -1.29 -0.26
C SER A 302 -9.01 -1.84 -1.52
N LEU A 303 -10.27 -1.45 -1.74
CA LEU A 303 -11.13 -1.89 -2.84
C LEU A 303 -11.93 -0.70 -3.40
N PRO A 304 -11.29 0.39 -3.86
CA PRO A 304 -11.99 1.63 -4.17
C PRO A 304 -12.95 1.54 -5.37
N GLN A 305 -12.82 0.53 -6.22
CA GLN A 305 -13.65 0.35 -7.41
C GLN A 305 -14.56 -0.88 -7.36
N VAL A 306 -14.63 -1.57 -6.21
CA VAL A 306 -15.44 -2.78 -6.11
C VAL A 306 -16.93 -2.44 -6.26
N LYS A 307 -17.60 -3.21 -7.12
CA LYS A 307 -19.03 -3.08 -7.45
C LYS A 307 -19.85 -4.23 -6.89
N LYS A 308 -19.23 -5.42 -6.77
CA LYS A 308 -19.91 -6.65 -6.32
C LYS A 308 -19.03 -7.45 -5.39
N ILE A 309 -19.60 -7.85 -4.25
CA ILE A 309 -18.99 -8.71 -3.23
C ILE A 309 -19.90 -9.92 -3.03
N GLY A 310 -19.34 -11.11 -3.18
CA GLY A 310 -20.04 -12.39 -2.97
C GLY A 310 -20.28 -12.73 -1.50
N LYS A 311 -20.80 -13.92 -1.25
CA LYS A 311 -21.12 -14.43 0.09
C LYS A 311 -19.86 -14.75 0.88
N GLY A 312 -19.89 -14.50 2.19
CA GLY A 312 -18.85 -14.95 3.11
C GLY A 312 -17.44 -14.47 2.80
N VAL A 313 -17.27 -13.39 2.01
CA VAL A 313 -15.98 -12.97 1.46
C VAL A 313 -14.95 -12.68 2.54
N LEU A 314 -15.35 -12.03 3.63
CA LEU A 314 -14.47 -11.67 4.75
C LEU A 314 -14.88 -12.37 6.05
N GLU A 315 -15.47 -13.55 5.94
CA GLU A 315 -15.87 -14.33 7.09
C GLU A 315 -14.68 -15.08 7.70
N GLY A 316 -14.55 -15.01 9.03
CA GLY A 316 -13.52 -15.75 9.74
C GLY A 316 -13.20 -15.18 11.11
N LYS A 317 -12.20 -15.75 11.76
CA LYS A 317 -11.67 -15.26 13.03
C LYS A 317 -10.55 -14.26 12.76
N TYR A 318 -10.79 -13.00 13.06
CA TYR A 318 -9.78 -11.95 12.93
C TYR A 318 -8.93 -11.81 14.20
N GLU A 319 -7.64 -11.58 14.02
CA GLU A 319 -6.68 -11.35 15.11
C GLU A 319 -6.42 -9.85 15.32
N VAL A 320 -6.67 -9.04 14.29
CA VAL A 320 -6.40 -7.59 14.30
C VAL A 320 -7.63 -6.81 13.86
N GLN A 321 -7.71 -5.56 14.28
CA GLN A 321 -8.71 -4.63 13.78
C GLN A 321 -8.44 -4.35 12.29
N SER A 322 -9.47 -4.52 11.45
CA SER A 322 -9.34 -4.29 10.01
C SER A 322 -9.85 -2.91 9.63
N THR A 323 -9.07 -2.24 8.79
CA THR A 323 -9.48 -1.03 8.07
C THR A 323 -9.83 -1.41 6.64
N VAL A 324 -11.03 -1.07 6.20
CA VAL A 324 -11.50 -1.33 4.85
C VAL A 324 -11.75 -0.01 4.14
N LEU A 325 -11.21 0.15 2.94
CA LEU A 325 -11.44 1.29 2.08
C LEU A 325 -12.30 0.83 0.89
N LEU A 326 -13.45 1.43 0.73
CA LEU A 326 -14.33 1.22 -0.42
C LEU A 326 -14.61 2.57 -1.10
N GLY A 327 -15.02 2.51 -2.37
CA GLY A 327 -15.64 3.62 -3.08
C GLY A 327 -17.13 3.74 -2.76
N SER A 328 -17.96 3.89 -3.78
CA SER A 328 -19.42 3.85 -3.62
C SER A 328 -19.89 2.50 -3.11
N GLN A 329 -21.02 2.47 -2.42
CA GLN A 329 -21.57 1.24 -1.84
C GLN A 329 -21.66 0.12 -2.87
N PRO A 330 -20.96 -1.02 -2.66
CA PRO A 330 -21.03 -2.16 -3.55
C PRO A 330 -22.34 -2.94 -3.34
N GLN A 331 -22.72 -3.73 -4.34
CA GLN A 331 -23.71 -4.78 -4.17
C GLN A 331 -23.06 -5.95 -3.42
N VAL A 332 -23.63 -6.32 -2.27
CA VAL A 332 -23.12 -7.43 -1.43
C VAL A 332 -24.15 -8.55 -1.41
N ASP A 333 -23.71 -9.78 -1.64
CA ASP A 333 -24.55 -10.95 -1.45
C ASP A 333 -24.46 -11.43 0.01
N PHE A 334 -25.54 -11.28 0.73
CA PHE A 334 -25.66 -11.71 2.13
C PHE A 334 -26.36 -13.05 2.30
N THR A 335 -26.64 -13.76 1.22
CA THR A 335 -27.24 -15.10 1.30
C THR A 335 -26.27 -16.02 2.05
N PRO A 336 -26.70 -16.67 3.13
CA PRO A 336 -25.87 -17.67 3.81
C PRO A 336 -25.50 -18.81 2.86
N TYR A 337 -24.27 -19.29 2.96
CA TYR A 337 -23.83 -20.43 2.16
C TYR A 337 -24.09 -21.79 2.87
N LYS A 338 -24.59 -21.75 4.13
CA LYS A 338 -25.09 -22.90 4.89
C LYS A 338 -26.38 -22.54 5.62
N ASP A 339 -27.29 -23.49 5.75
CA ASP A 339 -28.61 -23.29 6.35
C ASP A 339 -28.57 -22.95 7.85
N ASP A 340 -27.50 -23.32 8.55
CA ASP A 340 -27.29 -23.07 9.97
C ASP A 340 -26.66 -21.71 10.30
N MET A 341 -26.39 -20.89 9.29
CA MET A 341 -25.78 -19.57 9.45
C MET A 341 -26.82 -18.46 9.64
N PRO A 342 -26.43 -17.33 10.31
CA PRO A 342 -27.33 -16.19 10.46
C PRO A 342 -27.84 -15.68 9.11
N GLN A 343 -29.15 -15.37 9.06
CA GLN A 343 -29.82 -14.86 7.85
C GLN A 343 -29.81 -13.33 7.76
N ASP A 344 -29.14 -12.63 8.66
CA ASP A 344 -29.18 -11.19 8.83
C ASP A 344 -28.08 -10.43 8.05
N GLY A 345 -27.39 -11.11 7.15
CA GLY A 345 -26.30 -10.51 6.37
C GLY A 345 -24.98 -10.35 7.13
N SER A 346 -24.93 -10.75 8.40
CA SER A 346 -23.70 -10.68 9.22
C SER A 346 -22.61 -11.64 8.74
N VAL A 347 -22.97 -12.66 7.96
CA VAL A 347 -22.08 -13.75 7.55
C VAL A 347 -20.92 -13.28 6.70
N THR A 348 -21.13 -12.37 5.75
CA THR A 348 -20.08 -11.92 4.81
C THR A 348 -18.91 -11.24 5.50
N PHE A 349 -19.16 -10.61 6.65
CA PHE A 349 -18.16 -9.86 7.43
C PHE A 349 -18.04 -10.40 8.86
N HIS A 350 -18.52 -11.60 9.11
CA HIS A 350 -18.57 -12.19 10.45
C HIS A 350 -17.18 -12.43 11.03
N GLY A 351 -17.01 -12.06 12.29
CA GLY A 351 -15.75 -12.28 13.03
C GLY A 351 -14.75 -11.14 12.94
N MET A 352 -15.02 -10.09 12.15
CA MET A 352 -14.16 -8.90 12.12
C MET A 352 -14.21 -8.13 13.45
N ILE A 353 -13.04 -7.70 13.92
CA ILE A 353 -12.90 -6.94 15.18
C ILE A 353 -13.13 -5.47 14.89
N SER A 354 -14.28 -4.91 15.35
CA SER A 354 -14.59 -3.47 15.27
C SER A 354 -14.17 -2.83 13.93
N PRO A 355 -14.66 -3.35 12.79
CA PRO A 355 -14.16 -2.94 11.49
C PRO A 355 -14.49 -1.48 11.21
N ILE A 356 -13.54 -0.77 10.61
CA ILE A 356 -13.72 0.62 10.18
C ILE A 356 -13.76 0.64 8.66
N LEU A 357 -14.84 1.22 8.12
CA LEU A 357 -14.97 1.49 6.70
C LEU A 357 -14.60 2.95 6.44
N TYR A 358 -13.62 3.17 5.60
CA TYR A 358 -13.26 4.48 5.09
C TYR A 358 -13.80 4.68 3.67
N VAL A 359 -14.40 5.85 3.45
CA VAL A 359 -14.95 6.24 2.16
C VAL A 359 -14.59 7.70 1.88
N THR A 360 -14.59 8.10 0.60
CA THR A 360 -14.50 9.52 0.28
C THR A 360 -15.77 10.27 0.72
N PRO A 361 -15.72 11.58 0.96
CA PRO A 361 -16.93 12.36 1.28
C PRO A 361 -18.03 12.22 0.21
N SER A 362 -17.67 12.14 -1.06
CA SER A 362 -18.61 11.94 -2.18
C SER A 362 -19.26 10.56 -2.17
N ASP A 363 -18.53 9.52 -1.80
CA ASP A 363 -19.04 8.14 -1.79
C ASP A 363 -19.92 7.85 -0.59
N LYS A 364 -19.70 8.53 0.54
CA LYS A 364 -20.46 8.31 1.78
C LYS A 364 -21.98 8.39 1.59
N ALA A 365 -22.44 9.28 0.73
CA ALA A 365 -23.87 9.46 0.44
C ALA A 365 -24.51 8.25 -0.25
N SER A 366 -23.72 7.35 -0.83
CA SER A 366 -24.21 6.12 -1.46
C SER A 366 -24.59 5.03 -0.45
N TYR A 367 -24.11 5.12 0.80
CA TYR A 367 -24.27 4.06 1.79
C TYR A 367 -25.59 4.14 2.55
N THR A 368 -26.33 3.05 2.55
CA THR A 368 -27.53 2.88 3.39
C THR A 368 -27.10 2.36 4.77
N LEU A 369 -27.37 3.13 5.82
CA LEU A 369 -26.95 2.81 7.18
C LEU A 369 -28.12 2.28 8.03
N THR A 370 -27.81 1.27 8.86
CA THR A 370 -28.67 0.80 9.93
C THR A 370 -27.98 1.10 11.26
N ASP A 371 -28.64 1.82 12.16
CA ASP A 371 -28.08 2.28 13.44
C ASP A 371 -26.71 2.99 13.30
N GLY A 372 -26.57 3.79 12.24
CA GLY A 372 -25.35 4.54 11.95
C GLY A 372 -24.17 3.70 11.42
N LYS A 373 -24.41 2.44 11.11
CA LYS A 373 -23.41 1.50 10.60
C LYS A 373 -23.85 0.88 9.26
N TRP A 374 -22.86 0.50 8.46
CA TRP A 374 -23.05 -0.34 7.28
C TRP A 374 -22.56 -1.75 7.59
N TYR A 375 -23.49 -2.69 7.77
CA TYR A 375 -23.20 -4.10 8.13
C TYR A 375 -22.15 -4.28 9.24
N GLY A 376 -22.29 -3.52 10.32
CA GLY A 376 -21.38 -3.55 11.47
C GLY A 376 -20.18 -2.62 11.38
N PHE A 377 -19.85 -2.10 10.19
CA PHE A 377 -18.78 -1.14 9.99
C PHE A 377 -19.15 0.27 10.49
N SER A 378 -18.28 0.87 11.27
CA SER A 378 -18.33 2.31 11.54
C SER A 378 -17.77 3.05 10.33
N ILE A 379 -18.56 3.92 9.68
CA ILE A 379 -18.12 4.67 8.51
C ILE A 379 -17.36 5.93 8.93
N LYS A 380 -16.18 6.13 8.36
CA LYS A 380 -15.37 7.34 8.48
C LYS A 380 -15.03 7.91 7.11
N GLU A 381 -14.91 9.22 7.04
CA GLU A 381 -14.44 9.89 5.82
C GLU A 381 -12.91 9.94 5.78
N ILE A 382 -12.35 9.73 4.61
CA ILE A 382 -10.94 10.02 4.32
C ILE A 382 -10.81 11.54 4.24
N LYS A 383 -10.05 12.12 5.16
CA LYS A 383 -9.76 13.57 5.20
C LYS A 383 -8.31 13.82 4.84
#